data_f5e355520c23f81dfa7f2bfbc71ebb31
#
_entry.id   f5e355520c23f81dfa7f2bfbc71ebb31
#
_cell.length_a   1.000
_cell.length_b   1.000
_cell.length_c   1.000
_cell.angle_alpha   90.00
_cell.angle_beta   90.00
_cell.angle_gamma   90.00
#
_symmetry.space_group_name_H-M   'P 1'
#
loop_
_entity.id
_entity.type
_entity.pdbx_description
1 polymer ?
#
loop_
_entity_poly.entity_id
_entity_poly.type
_entity_poly.pdbx_seq_one_letter_code
_entity_poly.pdbx_strand_id
1 'polypeptide(L)'
;MKQGSWEITKQRSTYHFDNFRMDPDQDRVTSLGNISPFWQAELTTIVELAQPKTWRTRGQGADRPGEEYDQEDHDLEKFGYGKDYVVGDLTWDVPETFNKLLVWFGMENAKMRLHVQRPGQVWNLHLDKLEKWHPEDPSKVMRIMIALNDWEQGHFFSYGNYVHTGWRAGDVHTFDWRNVPHSTANAGHGPRITLQMTGIVTDKTREFLRQLRSKSPYTL
;
A
#
# COMPACT_ATOMS: atom_id res chain seq x y z
N MET A 1 26.34 11.87 13.98
CA MET A 1 25.88 10.53 13.56
C MET A 1 27.11 9.70 13.20
N LYS A 2 27.27 8.52 13.78
CA LYS A 2 28.43 7.67 13.50
C LYS A 2 28.26 7.03 12.12
N GLN A 3 29.13 7.36 11.20
CA GLN A 3 29.18 6.88 9.83
C GLN A 3 29.12 5.34 9.68
N GLY A 4 29.54 4.60 10.71
CA GLY A 4 29.61 3.14 10.69
C GLY A 4 28.28 2.38 10.80
N SER A 5 27.21 2.99 11.31
CA SER A 5 25.89 2.33 11.39
C SER A 5 25.17 2.34 10.03
N TRP A 6 25.56 3.24 9.17
CA TRP A 6 24.99 3.46 7.85
C TRP A 6 25.51 2.49 6.79
N GLU A 7 26.80 2.18 6.81
CA GLU A 7 27.40 1.21 5.89
C GLU A 7 26.95 -0.22 6.17
N ILE A 8 26.70 -0.55 7.45
CA ILE A 8 26.19 -1.86 7.83
C ILE A 8 24.80 -2.09 7.25
N THR A 9 23.99 -1.06 7.12
CA THR A 9 22.64 -1.15 6.57
C THR A 9 22.66 -1.33 5.05
N LYS A 10 23.60 -0.72 4.34
CA LYS A 10 23.76 -0.86 2.87
C LYS A 10 24.04 -2.28 2.39
N GLN A 11 24.62 -3.11 3.23
CA GLN A 11 25.08 -4.46 2.86
C GLN A 11 24.02 -5.57 3.09
N ARG A 12 22.85 -5.26 3.64
CA ARG A 12 22.01 -6.28 4.25
C ARG A 12 20.75 -6.66 3.51
N SER A 13 20.29 -5.90 2.52
CA SER A 13 19.03 -6.22 1.86
C SER A 13 18.92 -5.61 0.47
N THR A 14 18.41 -6.38 -0.49
CA THR A 14 18.07 -5.88 -1.83
C THR A 14 16.90 -4.91 -1.84
N TYR A 15 16.12 -4.84 -0.74
CA TYR A 15 15.07 -3.83 -0.51
C TYR A 15 15.58 -2.65 0.30
N HIS A 16 16.85 -2.65 0.60
CA HIS A 16 17.46 -1.55 1.29
C HIS A 16 17.43 -0.33 0.38
N PHE A 17 16.86 0.73 0.85
CA PHE A 17 16.83 1.99 0.12
C PHE A 17 17.63 3.04 0.88
N ASP A 18 18.16 3.94 0.12
CA ASP A 18 18.94 5.07 0.62
C ASP A 18 18.01 6.28 0.75
N ASN A 19 17.57 6.54 1.98
CA ASN A 19 16.72 7.71 2.26
C ASN A 19 17.38 9.05 1.88
N PHE A 20 18.70 9.09 1.75
CA PHE A 20 19.41 10.31 1.31
C PHE A 20 19.31 10.55 -0.20
N ARG A 21 18.89 9.55 -0.96
CA ARG A 21 18.61 9.73 -2.40
C ARG A 21 17.20 10.23 -2.66
N MET A 22 16.34 10.18 -1.65
CA MET A 22 15.03 10.79 -1.79
C MET A 22 15.17 12.30 -1.75
N ASP A 23 14.53 12.96 -2.68
CA ASP A 23 14.39 14.41 -2.63
C ASP A 23 13.72 14.82 -1.31
N PRO A 24 14.37 15.63 -0.46
CA PRO A 24 13.79 16.05 0.81
C PRO A 24 12.49 16.83 0.64
N ASP A 25 12.30 17.51 -0.50
CA ASP A 25 11.14 18.32 -0.80
C ASP A 25 10.03 17.52 -1.52
N GLN A 26 10.29 16.25 -1.86
CA GLN A 26 9.28 15.40 -2.48
C GLN A 26 8.19 15.02 -1.49
N ASP A 27 6.94 15.20 -1.88
CA ASP A 27 5.79 14.68 -1.15
C ASP A 27 5.89 13.15 -1.02
N ARG A 28 5.89 12.66 0.21
CA ARG A 28 5.92 11.20 0.47
C ARG A 28 4.59 10.57 0.16
N VAL A 29 3.52 11.31 0.42
CA VAL A 29 2.14 10.90 0.20
C VAL A 29 1.37 12.09 -0.34
N THR A 30 0.51 11.86 -1.31
CA THR A 30 -0.36 12.89 -1.87
C THR A 30 -1.81 12.54 -1.55
N SER A 31 -2.49 13.38 -0.77
CA SER A 31 -3.93 13.25 -0.55
C SER A 31 -4.67 13.55 -1.86
N LEU A 32 -5.61 12.67 -2.19
CA LEU A 32 -6.46 12.79 -3.38
C LEU A 32 -7.89 13.20 -3.04
N GLY A 33 -8.24 13.28 -1.75
CA GLY A 33 -9.56 13.62 -1.26
C GLY A 33 -10.21 12.49 -0.49
N ASN A 34 -11.55 12.57 -0.33
CA ASN A 34 -12.33 11.58 0.42
C ASN A 34 -13.54 11.13 -0.41
N ILE A 35 -13.81 9.84 -0.37
CA ILE A 35 -15.01 9.21 -0.93
C ILE A 35 -15.91 8.83 0.23
N SER A 36 -17.16 9.31 0.24
CA SER A 36 -18.13 8.90 1.27
C SER A 36 -18.22 7.37 1.33
N PRO A 37 -17.95 6.76 2.49
CA PRO A 37 -17.96 5.31 2.62
C PRO A 37 -19.35 4.73 2.29
N PHE A 38 -19.36 3.78 1.37
CA PHE A 38 -20.58 3.06 0.95
C PHE A 38 -20.48 1.55 1.21
N TRP A 39 -19.37 1.12 1.79
CA TRP A 39 -18.96 -0.27 1.97
C TRP A 39 -19.04 -0.75 3.42
N GLN A 40 -19.68 -0.01 4.30
CA GLN A 40 -19.73 -0.35 5.74
C GLN A 40 -20.28 -1.75 6.00
N ALA A 41 -21.30 -2.16 5.24
CA ALA A 41 -21.86 -3.50 5.34
C ALA A 41 -20.94 -4.62 4.87
N GLU A 42 -19.91 -4.28 4.06
CA GLU A 42 -18.99 -5.25 3.48
C GLU A 42 -17.77 -5.53 4.37
N LEU A 43 -17.51 -4.70 5.38
CA LEU A 43 -16.25 -4.79 6.14
C LEU A 43 -16.04 -6.15 6.79
N THR A 44 -17.09 -6.73 7.37
CA THR A 44 -17.02 -8.06 7.99
C THR A 44 -16.69 -9.13 6.94
N THR A 45 -17.39 -9.13 5.82
CA THR A 45 -17.16 -10.06 4.71
C THR A 45 -15.74 -9.92 4.16
N ILE A 46 -15.22 -8.70 4.04
CA ILE A 46 -13.84 -8.44 3.59
C ILE A 46 -12.84 -9.10 4.54
N VAL A 47 -13.03 -8.96 5.85
CA VAL A 47 -12.16 -9.56 6.85
C VAL A 47 -12.19 -11.08 6.82
N GLU A 48 -13.36 -11.66 6.51
CA GLU A 48 -13.55 -13.12 6.40
C GLU A 48 -12.94 -13.69 5.11
N LEU A 49 -13.06 -12.97 4.00
CA LEU A 49 -12.52 -13.39 2.70
C LEU A 49 -11.01 -13.25 2.59
N ALA A 50 -10.42 -12.33 3.33
CA ALA A 50 -8.99 -12.06 3.26
C ALA A 50 -8.19 -13.26 3.77
N GLN A 51 -7.23 -13.72 2.96
CA GLN A 51 -6.39 -14.87 3.25
C GLN A 51 -4.98 -14.44 3.68
N PRO A 52 -4.39 -15.12 4.66
CA PRO A 52 -3.04 -14.82 5.13
C PRO A 52 -2.01 -14.84 4.00
N LYS A 53 -1.16 -13.84 4.00
CA LYS A 53 0.05 -13.79 3.17
C LYS A 53 1.27 -13.83 4.07
N THR A 54 2.10 -14.81 3.85
CA THR A 54 3.36 -14.91 4.54
C THR A 54 4.40 -14.02 3.88
N TRP A 55 5.49 -13.82 4.56
CA TRP A 55 6.64 -13.13 4.00
C TRP A 55 7.04 -13.71 2.63
N ARG A 56 7.11 -15.04 2.52
CA ARG A 56 7.42 -15.77 1.29
C ARG A 56 6.43 -15.50 0.17
N THR A 57 5.12 -15.46 0.49
CA THR A 57 4.05 -15.43 -0.53
C THR A 57 3.47 -14.05 -0.79
N ARG A 58 4.01 -13.00 -0.16
CA ARG A 58 3.46 -11.64 -0.24
C ARG A 58 3.31 -11.06 -1.66
N GLY A 59 4.19 -11.48 -2.57
CA GLY A 59 4.15 -11.06 -3.97
C GLY A 59 3.42 -12.01 -4.91
N GLN A 60 3.04 -13.19 -4.43
CA GLN A 60 2.40 -14.20 -5.27
C GLN A 60 0.96 -13.82 -5.61
N GLY A 61 0.57 -14.10 -6.85
CA GLY A 61 -0.80 -13.90 -7.34
C GLY A 61 -1.15 -12.47 -7.72
N ALA A 62 -0.40 -11.49 -7.24
CA ALA A 62 -0.65 -10.09 -7.58
C ALA A 62 0.13 -9.68 -8.82
N ASP A 63 1.41 -9.78 -8.68
CA ASP A 63 2.35 -9.18 -9.60
C ASP A 63 3.18 -10.22 -10.33
N ARG A 64 3.51 -11.32 -9.68
CA ARG A 64 4.32 -12.41 -10.22
C ARG A 64 3.86 -13.75 -9.67
N PRO A 65 2.85 -14.38 -10.27
CA PRO A 65 2.40 -15.70 -9.85
C PRO A 65 3.58 -16.69 -9.84
N GLY A 66 3.83 -17.33 -8.71
CA GLY A 66 4.85 -18.35 -8.57
C GLY A 66 6.29 -17.86 -8.30
N GLU A 67 6.54 -16.55 -8.24
CA GLU A 67 7.83 -16.04 -7.75
C GLU A 67 7.83 -15.94 -6.23
N GLU A 68 8.85 -16.53 -5.62
CA GLU A 68 9.15 -16.39 -4.20
C GLU A 68 10.16 -15.26 -4.00
N TYR A 69 10.06 -14.53 -2.91
CA TYR A 69 11.07 -13.56 -2.49
C TYR A 69 12.14 -14.28 -1.68
N ASP A 70 13.16 -14.80 -2.36
CA ASP A 70 14.16 -15.66 -1.74
C ASP A 70 15.21 -14.98 -0.87
N GLN A 71 15.54 -13.75 -1.20
CA GLN A 71 16.83 -13.18 -0.75
C GLN A 71 16.81 -12.58 0.65
N GLU A 72 15.65 -12.30 1.19
CA GLU A 72 15.53 -11.56 2.45
C GLU A 72 15.07 -12.39 3.60
N ASP A 73 14.64 -13.59 3.30
CA ASP A 73 14.21 -14.57 4.27
C ASP A 73 15.30 -14.84 5.32
N HIS A 74 16.56 -14.88 4.90
CA HIS A 74 17.69 -15.16 5.78
C HIS A 74 17.95 -14.07 6.83
N ASP A 75 17.69 -12.82 6.51
CA ASP A 75 17.89 -11.73 7.46
C ASP A 75 16.75 -11.67 8.48
N LEU A 76 15.55 -12.00 8.07
CA LEU A 76 14.39 -12.04 8.96
C LEU A 76 14.43 -13.19 9.94
N GLU A 77 14.93 -14.35 9.54
CA GLU A 77 15.13 -15.50 10.43
C GLU A 77 16.05 -15.17 11.61
N LYS A 78 17.05 -14.32 11.40
CA LYS A 78 17.93 -13.84 12.48
C LYS A 78 17.21 -13.01 13.53
N PHE A 79 16.09 -12.42 13.17
CA PHE A 79 15.22 -11.64 14.06
C PHE A 79 14.02 -12.43 14.60
N GLY A 80 13.95 -13.75 14.33
CA GLY A 80 12.86 -14.60 14.78
C GLY A 80 11.61 -14.56 13.88
N TYR A 81 11.68 -13.95 12.70
CA TYR A 81 10.60 -13.97 11.72
C TYR A 81 10.88 -15.04 10.69
N GLY A 82 10.25 -16.19 10.83
CA GLY A 82 10.34 -17.26 9.84
C GLY A 82 9.63 -16.91 8.53
N LYS A 83 9.92 -17.69 7.49
CA LYS A 83 9.29 -17.56 6.15
C LYS A 83 7.77 -17.59 6.18
N ASP A 84 7.20 -18.22 7.19
CA ASP A 84 5.77 -18.36 7.39
C ASP A 84 5.15 -17.23 8.23
N TYR A 85 5.92 -16.20 8.58
CA TYR A 85 5.40 -15.02 9.27
C TYR A 85 4.35 -14.32 8.41
N VAL A 86 3.14 -14.17 8.97
CA VAL A 86 2.01 -13.55 8.27
C VAL A 86 2.16 -12.03 8.34
N VAL A 87 2.39 -11.40 7.19
CA VAL A 87 2.59 -9.96 7.07
C VAL A 87 1.29 -9.18 6.92
N GLY A 88 0.22 -9.85 6.50
CA GLY A 88 -1.11 -9.29 6.30
C GLY A 88 -2.01 -10.29 5.60
N ASP A 89 -3.29 -10.02 5.58
CA ASP A 89 -4.28 -10.81 4.85
C ASP A 89 -4.69 -10.05 3.59
N LEU A 90 -4.84 -10.77 2.47
CA LEU A 90 -5.22 -10.19 1.18
C LEU A 90 -6.39 -10.94 0.57
N THR A 91 -7.20 -10.22 -0.20
CA THR A 91 -8.13 -10.83 -1.13
C THR A 91 -8.22 -10.05 -2.43
N TRP A 92 -8.35 -10.78 -3.55
CA TRP A 92 -8.70 -10.27 -4.87
C TRP A 92 -10.21 -10.36 -5.12
N ASP A 93 -10.92 -11.10 -4.27
CA ASP A 93 -12.38 -11.22 -4.28
C ASP A 93 -12.97 -9.96 -3.66
N VAL A 94 -12.96 -8.90 -4.45
CA VAL A 94 -13.48 -7.60 -4.05
C VAL A 94 -14.99 -7.60 -4.28
N PRO A 95 -15.83 -7.28 -3.27
CA PRO A 95 -17.27 -7.24 -3.43
C PRO A 95 -17.71 -6.35 -4.61
N GLU A 96 -18.74 -6.76 -5.34
CA GLU A 96 -19.22 -6.06 -6.55
C GLU A 96 -19.57 -4.59 -6.32
N THR A 97 -19.97 -4.25 -5.10
CA THR A 97 -20.25 -2.87 -4.70
C THR A 97 -19.08 -1.92 -4.96
N PHE A 98 -17.84 -2.44 -4.96
CA PHE A 98 -16.64 -1.65 -5.25
C PHE A 98 -16.39 -1.41 -6.74
N ASN A 99 -17.06 -2.13 -7.65
CA ASN A 99 -16.85 -1.96 -9.09
C ASN A 99 -17.13 -0.54 -9.58
N LYS A 100 -17.98 0.20 -8.87
CA LYS A 100 -18.18 1.63 -9.16
C LYS A 100 -16.91 2.47 -9.03
N LEU A 101 -15.95 2.06 -8.18
CA LEU A 101 -14.66 2.75 -8.08
C LEU A 101 -13.86 2.63 -9.38
N LEU A 102 -13.87 1.45 -10.03
CA LEU A 102 -13.22 1.27 -11.34
C LEU A 102 -13.82 2.24 -12.36
N VAL A 103 -15.16 2.37 -12.34
CA VAL A 103 -15.88 3.29 -13.24
C VAL A 103 -15.54 4.75 -12.94
N TRP A 104 -15.53 5.14 -11.67
CA TRP A 104 -15.25 6.53 -11.26
C TRP A 104 -13.81 6.95 -11.57
N PHE A 105 -12.85 6.13 -11.15
CA PHE A 105 -11.44 6.42 -11.41
C PHE A 105 -11.08 6.31 -12.89
N GLY A 106 -11.75 5.42 -13.64
CA GLY A 106 -11.58 5.29 -15.08
C GLY A 106 -10.15 4.99 -15.51
N MET A 107 -9.39 4.29 -14.67
CA MET A 107 -8.04 3.84 -14.99
C MET A 107 -8.10 2.68 -15.98
N GLU A 108 -7.16 2.63 -16.90
CA GLU A 108 -7.02 1.51 -17.83
C GLU A 108 -6.30 0.35 -17.14
N ASN A 109 -6.72 -0.89 -17.45
CA ASN A 109 -6.19 -2.13 -16.87
C ASN A 109 -6.20 -2.14 -15.33
N ALA A 110 -7.13 -1.42 -14.72
CA ALA A 110 -7.18 -1.30 -13.29
C ALA A 110 -7.53 -2.62 -12.61
N LYS A 111 -6.82 -2.90 -11.52
CA LYS A 111 -7.14 -4.00 -10.60
C LYS A 111 -7.24 -3.48 -9.17
N MET A 112 -8.19 -4.05 -8.45
CA MET A 112 -8.37 -3.79 -7.02
C MET A 112 -7.98 -5.01 -6.21
N ARG A 113 -7.47 -4.79 -5.02
CA ARG A 113 -7.31 -5.81 -3.98
C ARG A 113 -7.54 -5.19 -2.62
N LEU A 114 -7.98 -6.00 -1.69
CA LEU A 114 -8.20 -5.62 -0.32
C LEU A 114 -7.06 -6.13 0.55
N HIS A 115 -6.59 -5.27 1.43
CA HIS A 115 -5.62 -5.59 2.47
C HIS A 115 -6.30 -5.50 3.82
N VAL A 116 -6.22 -6.57 4.58
CA VAL A 116 -6.59 -6.61 5.99
C VAL A 116 -5.34 -6.87 6.78
N GLN A 117 -4.96 -5.95 7.65
CA GLN A 117 -3.84 -6.14 8.54
C GLN A 117 -4.37 -6.27 9.97
N ARG A 118 -4.23 -7.47 10.52
CA ARG A 118 -4.67 -7.78 11.88
C ARG A 118 -3.66 -7.30 12.92
N PRO A 119 -4.05 -7.15 14.18
CA PRO A 119 -3.10 -6.86 15.27
C PRO A 119 -1.89 -7.80 15.25
N GLY A 120 -0.70 -7.24 15.39
CA GLY A 120 0.58 -7.96 15.37
C GLY A 120 1.20 -8.17 13.99
N GLN A 121 0.48 -7.90 12.90
CA GLN A 121 1.02 -8.06 11.55
C GLN A 121 1.85 -6.85 11.11
N VAL A 122 2.97 -7.10 10.43
CA VAL A 122 3.89 -6.10 9.90
C VAL A 122 4.22 -6.42 8.46
N TRP A 123 3.93 -5.50 7.55
CA TRP A 123 4.40 -5.57 6.17
C TRP A 123 5.68 -4.75 6.06
N ASN A 124 6.77 -5.42 5.77
CA ASN A 124 8.09 -4.81 5.81
C ASN A 124 8.26 -3.66 4.79
N LEU A 125 9.31 -2.91 5.01
CA LEU A 125 9.74 -1.84 4.15
C LEU A 125 10.18 -2.37 2.78
N HIS A 126 9.58 -1.82 1.70
CA HIS A 126 9.86 -2.23 0.32
C HIS A 126 9.50 -1.12 -0.67
N LEU A 127 9.97 -1.29 -1.89
CA LEU A 127 9.51 -0.55 -3.07
C LEU A 127 8.59 -1.46 -3.89
N ASP A 128 7.57 -0.88 -4.45
CA ASP A 128 6.72 -1.58 -5.40
C ASP A 128 7.42 -1.79 -6.76
N LYS A 129 7.05 -2.83 -7.48
CA LYS A 129 7.53 -3.15 -8.83
C LYS A 129 6.33 -3.25 -9.77
N LEU A 130 5.89 -2.11 -10.30
CA LEU A 130 4.68 -2.01 -11.11
C LEU A 130 4.97 -1.69 -12.59
N GLU A 131 6.22 -1.70 -13.01
CA GLU A 131 6.65 -1.35 -14.36
C GLU A 131 5.94 -2.20 -15.44
N LYS A 132 5.60 -3.43 -15.11
CA LYS A 132 4.89 -4.34 -16.02
C LYS A 132 3.49 -3.87 -16.44
N TRP A 133 2.87 -2.97 -15.66
CA TRP A 133 1.56 -2.41 -16.00
C TRP A 133 1.62 -1.51 -17.23
N HIS A 134 2.74 -0.83 -17.42
CA HIS A 134 3.04 -0.03 -18.60
C HIS A 134 4.57 0.01 -18.77
N PRO A 135 5.17 -1.04 -19.38
CA PRO A 135 6.63 -1.16 -19.47
C PRO A 135 7.31 -0.02 -20.23
N GLU A 136 6.63 0.53 -21.24
CA GLU A 136 7.16 1.62 -22.07
C GLU A 136 7.19 2.97 -21.33
N ASP A 137 6.23 3.19 -20.44
CA ASP A 137 6.13 4.42 -19.67
C ASP A 137 5.54 4.16 -18.27
N PRO A 138 6.34 3.67 -17.33
CA PRO A 138 5.88 3.37 -15.98
C PRO A 138 5.36 4.60 -15.20
N SER A 139 5.64 5.83 -15.67
CA SER A 139 5.14 7.05 -15.03
C SER A 139 3.62 7.21 -15.14
N LYS A 140 3.00 6.49 -16.09
CA LYS A 140 1.54 6.45 -16.24
C LYS A 140 0.86 5.52 -15.25
N VAL A 141 1.61 4.68 -14.57
CA VAL A 141 1.04 3.75 -13.57
C VAL A 141 0.84 4.49 -12.25
N MET A 142 -0.38 4.42 -11.74
CA MET A 142 -0.70 4.99 -10.43
C MET A 142 -1.19 3.89 -9.50
N ARG A 143 -0.76 3.97 -8.24
CA ARG A 143 -1.29 3.19 -7.13
C ARG A 143 -2.09 4.10 -6.21
N ILE A 144 -3.35 3.75 -6.02
CA ILE A 144 -4.30 4.48 -5.19
C ILE A 144 -4.61 3.62 -3.97
N MET A 145 -4.59 4.23 -2.81
CA MET A 145 -4.94 3.64 -1.54
C MET A 145 -6.19 4.31 -1.00
N ILE A 146 -7.17 3.52 -0.58
CA ILE A 146 -8.41 4.00 0.03
C ILE A 146 -8.54 3.35 1.40
N ALA A 147 -8.58 4.16 2.45
CA ALA A 147 -8.86 3.68 3.80
C ALA A 147 -10.33 3.22 3.89
N LEU A 148 -10.59 1.98 4.27
CA LEU A 148 -11.97 1.47 4.38
C LEU A 148 -12.55 1.62 5.78
N ASN A 149 -11.71 1.73 6.79
CA ASN A 149 -12.09 2.06 8.16
C ASN A 149 -11.23 3.22 8.70
N ASP A 150 -11.69 3.83 9.77
CA ASP A 150 -11.00 4.91 10.44
C ASP A 150 -9.66 4.43 10.99
N TRP A 151 -8.74 5.37 11.12
CA TRP A 151 -7.48 5.15 11.80
C TRP A 151 -7.71 4.87 13.29
N GLU A 152 -6.99 3.88 13.81
CA GLU A 152 -6.92 3.57 15.22
C GLU A 152 -5.49 3.69 15.73
N GLN A 153 -5.33 4.03 16.99
CA GLN A 153 -4.00 4.06 17.60
C GLN A 153 -3.31 2.71 17.46
N GLY A 154 -2.08 2.72 16.96
CA GLY A 154 -1.32 1.51 16.66
C GLY A 154 -1.35 1.13 15.18
N HIS A 155 -2.20 1.76 14.36
CA HIS A 155 -2.12 1.61 12.92
C HIS A 155 -1.04 2.51 12.33
N PHE A 156 -0.09 1.93 11.60
CA PHE A 156 1.00 2.65 10.96
C PHE A 156 1.01 2.41 9.46
N PHE A 157 1.23 3.46 8.71
CA PHE A 157 1.59 3.40 7.31
C PHE A 157 2.76 4.36 7.09
N SER A 158 3.94 3.84 6.77
CA SER A 158 5.11 4.69 6.54
C SER A 158 5.42 4.81 5.04
N TYR A 159 5.78 6.00 4.64
CA TYR A 159 6.22 6.37 3.29
C TYR A 159 7.56 7.09 3.43
N GLY A 160 8.67 6.38 3.20
CA GLY A 160 9.99 6.91 3.49
C GLY A 160 10.12 7.28 4.96
N ASN A 161 10.41 8.54 5.23
CA ASN A 161 10.54 9.12 6.56
C ASN A 161 9.23 9.74 7.12
N TYR A 162 8.11 9.60 6.40
CA TYR A 162 6.80 10.11 6.81
C TYR A 162 5.93 8.98 7.35
N VAL A 163 5.32 9.17 8.49
CA VAL A 163 4.33 8.25 9.07
C VAL A 163 2.93 8.82 8.86
N HIS A 164 2.16 8.15 8.03
CA HIS A 164 0.78 8.49 7.75
C HIS A 164 -0.12 7.92 8.82
N THR A 165 -0.90 8.77 9.47
CA THR A 165 -1.82 8.45 10.56
C THR A 165 -3.06 9.36 10.49
N GLY A 166 -4.06 9.08 11.31
CA GLY A 166 -5.22 9.96 11.48
C GLY A 166 -6.19 9.96 10.30
N TRP A 167 -6.08 9.01 9.37
CA TRP A 167 -7.03 8.91 8.25
C TRP A 167 -8.44 8.56 8.71
N ARG A 168 -9.40 8.91 7.90
CA ARG A 168 -10.79 8.50 8.04
C ARG A 168 -11.18 7.51 6.96
N ALA A 169 -12.19 6.72 7.22
CA ALA A 169 -12.81 5.89 6.19
C ALA A 169 -13.18 6.75 4.98
N GLY A 170 -12.75 6.31 3.80
CA GLY A 170 -12.92 7.04 2.56
C GLY A 170 -11.76 7.92 2.15
N ASP A 171 -10.77 8.17 3.00
CA ASP A 171 -9.59 8.93 2.60
C ASP A 171 -8.82 8.20 1.51
N VAL A 172 -8.52 8.96 0.45
CA VAL A 172 -7.85 8.49 -0.75
C VAL A 172 -6.49 9.16 -0.86
N HIS A 173 -5.46 8.37 -1.04
CA HIS A 173 -4.12 8.88 -1.27
C HIS A 173 -3.36 8.07 -2.32
N THR A 174 -2.28 8.63 -2.80
CA THR A 174 -1.29 8.02 -3.67
C THR A 174 0.12 8.36 -3.21
N PHE A 175 1.10 7.67 -3.71
CA PHE A 175 2.51 7.91 -3.46
C PHE A 175 3.34 7.51 -4.68
N ASP A 176 4.56 8.01 -4.77
CA ASP A 176 5.51 7.57 -5.79
C ASP A 176 6.00 6.15 -5.48
N TRP A 177 5.29 5.18 -6.01
CA TRP A 177 5.55 3.76 -5.77
C TRP A 177 6.94 3.28 -6.22
N ARG A 178 7.59 4.01 -7.13
CA ARG A 178 8.93 3.67 -7.66
C ARG A 178 10.05 4.11 -6.73
N ASN A 179 9.89 5.27 -6.11
CA ASN A 179 10.97 5.94 -5.39
C ASN A 179 10.71 6.07 -3.88
N VAL A 180 9.46 5.96 -3.45
CA VAL A 180 9.11 6.06 -2.04
C VAL A 180 8.89 4.67 -1.44
N PRO A 181 9.85 4.18 -0.65
CA PRO A 181 9.70 2.93 0.07
C PRO A 181 8.63 3.07 1.15
N HIS A 182 7.90 1.98 1.36
CA HIS A 182 6.79 2.00 2.30
C HIS A 182 6.68 0.70 3.09
N SER A 183 6.07 0.82 4.24
CA SER A 183 5.77 -0.31 5.13
C SER A 183 4.50 -0.05 5.90
N THR A 184 3.92 -1.10 6.48
CA THR A 184 2.75 -0.99 7.34
C THR A 184 2.89 -1.89 8.56
N ALA A 185 2.33 -1.46 9.68
CA ALA A 185 2.21 -2.27 10.87
C ALA A 185 0.87 -2.02 11.56
N ASN A 186 0.39 -3.02 12.26
CA ASN A 186 -0.77 -2.92 13.12
C ASN A 186 -0.39 -3.37 14.54
N ALA A 187 -0.13 -2.40 15.41
CA ALA A 187 0.08 -2.57 16.84
C ALA A 187 -1.18 -2.17 17.65
N GLY A 188 -2.31 -2.00 16.97
CA GLY A 188 -3.61 -1.66 17.56
C GLY A 188 -4.40 -2.88 17.99
N HIS A 189 -5.70 -2.70 18.21
CA HIS A 189 -6.61 -3.73 18.67
C HIS A 189 -7.60 -4.21 17.59
N GLY A 190 -7.88 -3.38 16.59
CA GLY A 190 -8.76 -3.70 15.47
C GLY A 190 -8.01 -3.95 14.17
N PRO A 191 -8.67 -4.51 13.14
CA PRO A 191 -8.06 -4.68 11.83
C PRO A 191 -7.92 -3.33 11.10
N ARG A 192 -6.81 -3.11 10.42
CA ARG A 192 -6.65 -2.04 9.44
C ARG A 192 -7.06 -2.56 8.07
N ILE A 193 -8.02 -1.92 7.43
CA ILE A 193 -8.58 -2.37 6.16
C ILE A 193 -8.33 -1.29 5.10
N THR A 194 -7.69 -1.67 3.99
CA THR A 194 -7.34 -0.75 2.91
C THR A 194 -7.66 -1.39 1.56
N LEU A 195 -8.30 -0.65 0.69
CA LEU A 195 -8.42 -1.03 -0.71
C LEU A 195 -7.24 -0.41 -1.49
N GLN A 196 -6.58 -1.24 -2.25
CA GLN A 196 -5.52 -0.84 -3.17
C GLN A 196 -6.01 -0.99 -4.60
N MET A 197 -5.90 0.07 -5.39
CA MET A 197 -6.16 0.05 -6.81
C MET A 197 -4.90 0.43 -7.57
N THR A 198 -4.58 -0.34 -8.61
CA THR A 198 -3.44 -0.05 -9.48
C THR A 198 -3.91 -0.11 -10.93
N GLY A 199 -3.50 0.85 -11.72
CA GLY A 199 -3.86 0.91 -13.14
C GLY A 199 -3.13 2.05 -13.86
N ILE A 200 -3.44 2.22 -15.14
CA ILE A 200 -2.87 3.25 -15.99
C ILE A 200 -3.76 4.48 -15.95
N VAL A 201 -3.16 5.64 -15.69
CA VAL A 201 -3.87 6.92 -15.59
C VAL A 201 -4.37 7.38 -16.96
N THR A 202 -5.65 7.68 -17.05
CA THR A 202 -6.31 8.26 -18.23
C THR A 202 -6.72 9.72 -17.99
N ASP A 203 -7.25 10.40 -19.00
CA ASP A 203 -7.81 11.74 -18.83
C ASP A 203 -9.05 11.71 -17.92
N LYS A 204 -9.84 10.63 -17.99
CA LYS A 204 -10.96 10.42 -17.06
C LYS A 204 -10.48 10.31 -15.62
N THR A 205 -9.37 9.61 -15.38
CA THR A 205 -8.74 9.51 -14.05
C THR A 205 -8.37 10.91 -13.54
N ARG A 206 -7.67 11.70 -14.36
CA ARG A 206 -7.24 13.05 -13.97
C ARG A 206 -8.42 13.97 -13.66
N GLU A 207 -9.49 13.88 -14.45
CA GLU A 207 -10.71 14.64 -14.22
C GLU A 207 -11.38 14.26 -12.91
N PHE A 208 -11.56 12.96 -12.66
CA PHE A 208 -12.15 12.47 -11.42
C PHE A 208 -11.35 12.89 -10.19
N LEU A 209 -10.01 12.78 -10.24
CA LEU A 209 -9.15 13.21 -9.15
C LEU A 209 -9.22 14.70 -8.86
N ARG A 210 -9.35 15.55 -9.91
CA ARG A 210 -9.57 16.99 -9.73
C ARG A 210 -10.89 17.26 -9.01
N GLN A 211 -11.96 16.58 -9.41
CA GLN A 211 -13.28 16.70 -8.78
C GLN A 211 -13.25 16.19 -7.33
N LEU A 212 -12.57 15.09 -7.07
CA LEU A 212 -12.46 14.52 -5.74
C LEU A 212 -11.76 15.49 -4.78
N ARG A 213 -10.64 16.07 -5.19
CA ARG A 213 -9.91 17.07 -4.40
C ARG A 213 -10.73 18.32 -4.13
N SER A 214 -11.49 18.82 -5.12
CA SER A 214 -12.30 20.03 -4.97
C SER A 214 -13.49 19.86 -4.01
N LYS A 215 -13.94 18.62 -3.80
CA LYS A 215 -15.05 18.28 -2.89
C LYS A 215 -14.59 17.85 -1.51
N SER A 216 -13.31 17.68 -1.31
CA SER A 216 -12.78 17.27 -0.02
C SER A 216 -12.97 18.38 1.00
N PRO A 217 -13.57 18.13 2.18
CA PRO A 217 -13.71 19.12 3.24
C PRO A 217 -12.36 19.52 3.87
N TYR A 218 -11.29 18.88 3.46
CA TYR A 218 -9.93 19.11 3.92
C TYR A 218 -9.07 19.62 2.76
N THR A 219 -9.34 20.84 2.31
CA THR A 219 -8.32 21.63 1.64
C THR A 219 -7.32 22.09 2.71
N LEU A 220 -6.13 21.50 2.69
CA LEU A 220 -4.99 22.06 3.40
C LEU A 220 -4.62 23.40 2.79
#